data_4ac776891fe3ebb576185c4856846232
#
_entry.id   4ac776891fe3ebb576185c4856846232
#
_cell.length_a   1.000
_cell.length_b   1.000
_cell.length_c   1.000
_cell.angle_alpha   90.00
_cell.angle_beta   90.00
_cell.angle_gamma   90.00
#
_symmetry.space_group_name_H-M   'P 1'
#
loop_
_entity.id
_entity.type
_entity.pdbx_description
1 polymer ?
#
loop_
_entity_poly.entity_id
_entity_poly.type
_entity_poly.pdbx_seq_one_letter_code
_entity_poly.pdbx_strand_id
1 'polypeptide(L)'
;DVPLRDFIDEETFASRLDLYDSLYGCKAKYEEFVKLCSEVEDVFDYGHSEYHTIVDEIVNSENYARFTTFDVEGFRAAMINCIYPFAPSDAIVKRVKMASKDVYRGDEVKRFVSIDMRSSNWTILRFFNVVDKDYFDYIEDKFSYDILKKSKYMRQVICGHLAPNRIVSVSKGIMQTLACVMLMIMDND
;
A
#
# COMPACT_ATOMS: atom_id res chain seq x y z
N ASP A 1 -14.96 -5.06 19.39
CA ASP A 1 -14.75 -6.51 19.17
C ASP A 1 -14.44 -7.16 20.52
N VAL A 2 -15.34 -8.03 20.98
CA VAL A 2 -15.14 -8.78 22.21
C VAL A 2 -13.94 -9.71 22.01
N PRO A 3 -12.94 -9.71 22.90
CA PRO A 3 -11.79 -10.59 22.75
C PRO A 3 -12.20 -12.06 22.62
N LEU A 4 -11.57 -12.78 21.73
CA LEU A 4 -11.89 -14.19 21.46
C LEU A 4 -11.88 -15.05 22.73
N ARG A 5 -11.02 -14.69 23.69
CA ARG A 5 -10.92 -15.35 25.00
C ARG A 5 -12.20 -15.34 25.83
N ASP A 6 -13.13 -14.40 25.54
CA ASP A 6 -14.40 -14.34 26.25
C ASP A 6 -15.38 -15.42 25.78
N PHE A 7 -15.07 -16.11 24.68
CA PHE A 7 -15.86 -17.19 24.11
C PHE A 7 -15.26 -18.57 24.28
N ILE A 8 -14.02 -18.66 24.71
CA ILE A 8 -13.28 -19.91 24.93
C ILE A 8 -12.56 -19.84 26.28
N ASP A 9 -12.37 -20.99 26.90
CA ASP A 9 -11.58 -21.05 28.14
C ASP A 9 -10.11 -20.67 27.89
N GLU A 10 -9.46 -20.27 28.99
CA GLU A 10 -8.11 -19.68 28.94
C GLU A 10 -7.05 -20.69 28.47
N GLU A 11 -7.20 -21.98 28.81
CA GLU A 11 -6.31 -23.04 28.37
C GLU A 11 -6.42 -23.30 26.87
N THR A 12 -7.66 -23.37 26.35
CA THR A 12 -7.92 -23.52 24.93
C THR A 12 -7.41 -22.30 24.16
N PHE A 13 -7.57 -21.09 24.68
CA PHE A 13 -7.05 -19.89 24.07
C PHE A 13 -5.53 -19.91 23.98
N ALA A 14 -4.84 -20.19 25.09
CA ALA A 14 -3.38 -20.27 25.14
C ALA A 14 -2.82 -21.31 24.16
N SER A 15 -3.41 -22.50 24.14
CA SER A 15 -3.03 -23.58 23.22
C SER A 15 -3.17 -23.17 21.75
N ARG A 16 -4.27 -22.49 21.39
CA ARG A 16 -4.47 -21.98 20.02
C ARG A 16 -3.51 -20.86 19.69
N LEU A 17 -3.23 -19.96 20.62
CA LEU A 17 -2.27 -18.88 20.40
C LEU A 17 -0.86 -19.44 20.16
N ASP A 18 -0.43 -20.44 20.92
CA ASP A 18 0.87 -21.10 20.72
C ASP A 18 0.92 -21.85 19.36
N LEU A 19 -0.18 -22.49 18.94
CA LEU A 19 -0.27 -23.11 17.62
C LEU A 19 -0.15 -22.05 16.51
N TYR A 20 -0.89 -20.96 16.60
CA TYR A 20 -0.82 -19.89 15.59
C TYR A 20 0.53 -19.19 15.62
N ASP A 21 1.15 -19.05 16.78
CA ASP A 21 2.49 -18.48 16.88
C ASP A 21 3.53 -19.32 16.17
N SER A 22 3.46 -20.65 16.30
CA SER A 22 4.35 -21.58 15.59
C SER A 22 4.23 -21.47 14.06
N LEU A 23 3.06 -21.08 13.55
CA LEU A 23 2.79 -20.95 12.12
C LEU A 23 3.06 -19.54 11.57
N TYR A 24 2.78 -18.51 12.34
CA TYR A 24 2.68 -17.12 11.85
C TYR A 24 3.46 -16.09 12.67
N GLY A 25 4.06 -16.47 13.82
CA GLY A 25 4.79 -15.54 14.71
C GLY A 25 3.88 -14.42 15.24
N CYS A 26 2.68 -14.74 15.72
CA CYS A 26 1.67 -13.75 16.09
C CYS A 26 1.60 -13.43 17.58
N LYS A 27 2.21 -14.21 18.45
CA LYS A 27 2.11 -14.06 19.92
C LYS A 27 2.60 -12.71 20.42
N ALA A 28 3.78 -12.29 19.96
CA ALA A 28 4.33 -10.99 20.34
C ALA A 28 3.41 -9.82 19.93
N LYS A 29 2.76 -9.90 18.74
CA LYS A 29 1.79 -8.89 18.30
C LYS A 29 0.53 -8.89 19.14
N TYR A 30 0.08 -10.08 19.56
CA TYR A 30 -1.06 -10.20 20.46
C TYR A 30 -0.76 -9.59 21.84
N GLU A 31 0.39 -9.90 22.41
CA GLU A 31 0.83 -9.33 23.70
C GLU A 31 0.94 -7.81 23.65
N GLU A 32 1.47 -7.28 22.56
CA GLU A 32 1.53 -5.82 22.32
C GLU A 32 0.14 -5.20 22.19
N PHE A 33 -0.79 -5.88 21.50
CA PHE A 33 -2.18 -5.45 21.40
C PHE A 33 -2.88 -5.44 22.76
N VAL A 34 -2.68 -6.48 23.57
CA VAL A 34 -3.23 -6.54 24.94
C VAL A 34 -2.67 -5.42 25.80
N LYS A 35 -1.38 -5.10 25.68
CA LYS A 35 -0.76 -3.98 26.36
C LYS A 35 -1.42 -2.66 25.95
N LEU A 36 -1.58 -2.40 24.66
CA LEU A 36 -2.27 -1.23 24.15
C LEU A 36 -3.68 -1.12 24.76
N CYS A 37 -4.47 -2.21 24.75
CA CYS A 37 -5.82 -2.25 25.34
C CYS A 37 -5.84 -1.99 26.85
N SER A 38 -4.76 -2.26 27.56
CA SER A 38 -4.66 -2.02 29.01
C SER A 38 -4.24 -0.58 29.37
N GLU A 39 -3.58 0.11 28.45
CA GLU A 39 -3.02 1.45 28.67
C GLU A 39 -3.91 2.56 28.08
N VAL A 40 -4.81 2.21 27.16
CA VAL A 40 -5.65 3.16 26.41
C VAL A 40 -7.13 2.84 26.67
N GLU A 41 -7.91 3.87 27.03
CA GLU A 41 -9.33 3.72 27.37
C GLU A 41 -10.16 3.28 26.16
N ASP A 42 -9.92 3.86 24.98
CA ASP A 42 -10.51 3.46 23.70
C ASP A 42 -9.44 3.36 22.61
N VAL A 43 -9.20 2.15 22.15
CA VAL A 43 -8.18 1.86 21.13
C VAL A 43 -8.52 2.45 19.77
N PHE A 44 -9.82 2.59 19.44
CA PHE A 44 -10.24 3.19 18.17
C PHE A 44 -10.01 4.70 18.19
N ASP A 45 -10.43 5.38 19.27
CA ASP A 45 -10.24 6.81 19.42
C ASP A 45 -8.75 7.17 19.50
N TYR A 46 -7.98 6.37 20.22
CA TYR A 46 -6.51 6.52 20.26
C TYR A 46 -5.90 6.38 18.86
N GLY A 47 -6.17 5.27 18.16
CA GLY A 47 -5.65 5.03 16.82
C GLY A 47 -6.10 6.09 15.82
N HIS A 48 -7.32 6.59 15.96
CA HIS A 48 -7.88 7.67 15.16
C HIS A 48 -7.13 9.00 15.39
N SER A 49 -6.87 9.35 16.64
CA SER A 49 -6.09 10.54 17.00
C SER A 49 -4.66 10.49 16.43
N GLU A 50 -3.99 9.34 16.58
CA GLU A 50 -2.62 9.13 16.10
C GLU A 50 -2.50 9.32 14.58
N TYR A 51 -3.38 8.68 13.78
CA TYR A 51 -3.28 8.82 12.34
C TYR A 51 -3.71 10.21 11.84
N HIS A 52 -4.66 10.86 12.49
CA HIS A 52 -5.05 12.24 12.15
C HIS A 52 -3.89 13.21 12.31
N THR A 53 -3.12 13.10 13.37
CA THR A 53 -1.93 13.93 13.58
C THR A 53 -0.96 13.78 12.40
N ILE A 54 -0.74 12.56 11.92
CA ILE A 54 0.13 12.30 10.76
C ILE A 54 -0.47 12.86 9.46
N VAL A 55 -1.77 12.66 9.26
CA VAL A 55 -2.47 13.19 8.07
C VAL A 55 -2.40 14.72 8.05
N ASP A 56 -2.68 15.37 9.18
CA ASP A 56 -2.67 16.84 9.29
C ASP A 56 -1.27 17.40 9.02
N GLU A 57 -0.22 16.77 9.54
CA GLU A 57 1.17 17.16 9.25
C GLU A 57 1.44 17.13 7.75
N ILE A 58 1.06 16.05 7.07
CA ILE A 58 1.28 15.89 5.62
C ILE A 58 0.44 16.89 4.82
N VAL A 59 -0.85 17.00 5.13
CA VAL A 59 -1.81 17.84 4.41
C VAL A 59 -1.44 19.34 4.50
N ASN A 60 -0.90 19.76 5.64
CA ASN A 60 -0.46 21.15 5.84
C ASN A 60 0.93 21.44 5.22
N SER A 61 1.58 20.46 4.62
CA SER A 61 2.86 20.68 3.97
C SER A 61 2.73 21.36 2.60
N GLU A 62 3.71 22.19 2.24
CA GLU A 62 3.78 22.83 0.92
C GLU A 62 3.89 21.80 -0.22
N ASN A 63 4.59 20.70 0.03
CA ASN A 63 4.75 19.64 -0.95
C ASN A 63 3.43 18.91 -1.23
N TYR A 64 2.58 18.71 -0.22
CA TYR A 64 1.25 18.17 -0.42
C TYR A 64 0.36 19.13 -1.22
N ALA A 65 0.42 20.44 -0.93
CA ALA A 65 -0.31 21.42 -1.71
C ALA A 65 0.10 21.40 -3.19
N ARG A 66 1.40 21.29 -3.48
CA ARG A 66 1.91 21.12 -4.85
C ARG A 66 1.43 19.80 -5.48
N PHE A 67 1.43 18.72 -4.75
CA PHE A 67 0.93 17.42 -5.22
C PHE A 67 -0.55 17.49 -5.57
N THR A 68 -1.38 18.17 -4.77
CA THR A 68 -2.82 18.28 -5.04
C THR A 68 -3.18 19.14 -6.26
N THR A 69 -2.29 20.02 -6.67
CA THR A 69 -2.45 20.88 -7.86
C THR A 69 -1.71 20.38 -9.09
N PHE A 70 -0.91 19.32 -8.96
CA PHE A 70 -0.11 18.76 -10.04
C PHE A 70 -1.00 18.24 -11.19
N ASP A 71 -0.59 18.50 -12.44
CA ASP A 71 -1.29 18.01 -13.63
C ASP A 71 -1.05 16.52 -13.86
N VAL A 72 -1.93 15.69 -13.31
CA VAL A 72 -1.84 14.22 -13.41
C VAL A 72 -2.09 13.75 -14.84
N GLU A 73 -2.98 14.39 -15.59
CA GLU A 73 -3.28 13.96 -16.97
C GLU A 73 -2.14 14.32 -17.91
N GLY A 74 -1.57 15.52 -17.78
CA GLY A 74 -0.35 15.90 -18.50
C GLY A 74 0.83 14.97 -18.17
N PHE A 75 1.01 14.61 -16.90
CA PHE A 75 2.02 13.65 -16.49
C PHE A 75 1.81 12.27 -17.15
N ARG A 76 0.59 11.75 -17.13
CA ARG A 76 0.27 10.47 -17.78
C ARG A 76 0.52 10.52 -19.29
N ALA A 77 0.11 11.60 -19.93
CA ALA A 77 0.35 11.79 -21.35
C ALA A 77 1.86 11.85 -21.68
N ALA A 78 2.64 12.58 -20.86
CA ALA A 78 4.09 12.65 -21.01
C ALA A 78 4.76 11.28 -20.83
N MET A 79 4.35 10.52 -19.81
CA MET A 79 4.86 9.17 -19.56
C MET A 79 4.60 8.24 -20.74
N ILE A 80 3.40 8.26 -21.31
CA ILE A 80 3.05 7.47 -22.49
C ILE A 80 3.86 7.95 -23.70
N ASN A 81 3.97 9.25 -23.92
CA ASN A 81 4.68 9.81 -25.06
C ASN A 81 6.18 9.53 -25.04
N CYS A 82 6.79 9.42 -23.87
CA CYS A 82 8.21 9.01 -23.74
C CYS A 82 8.47 7.60 -24.28
N ILE A 83 7.46 6.72 -24.28
CA ILE A 83 7.58 5.33 -24.72
C ILE A 83 7.12 5.14 -26.16
N TYR A 84 6.18 5.96 -26.61
CA TYR A 84 5.56 5.87 -27.94
C TYR A 84 6.55 5.80 -29.12
N PRO A 85 7.70 6.53 -29.14
CA PRO A 85 8.68 6.41 -30.21
C PRO A 85 9.32 5.02 -30.31
N PHE A 86 9.25 4.25 -29.25
CA PHE A 86 9.86 2.91 -29.16
C PHE A 86 8.82 1.78 -29.14
N ALA A 87 7.55 2.12 -29.00
CA ALA A 87 6.47 1.13 -28.96
C ALA A 87 6.02 0.78 -30.38
N PRO A 88 6.14 -0.46 -30.84
CA PRO A 88 5.61 -0.85 -32.13
C PRO A 88 4.08 -0.86 -32.06
N SER A 89 3.46 0.20 -32.61
CA SER A 89 2.03 0.36 -32.90
C SER A 89 1.02 0.24 -31.74
N ASP A 90 -0.21 0.72 -31.97
CA ASP A 90 -1.42 0.65 -31.12
C ASP A 90 -1.70 -0.72 -30.45
N ALA A 91 -1.06 -1.78 -30.91
CA ALA A 91 -1.23 -3.12 -30.43
C ALA A 91 -0.71 -3.33 -28.98
N ILE A 92 0.36 -2.61 -28.56
CA ILE A 92 0.95 -2.77 -27.23
C ILE A 92 0.04 -2.17 -26.16
N VAL A 93 -0.45 -0.95 -26.38
CA VAL A 93 -1.35 -0.30 -25.42
C VAL A 93 -2.67 -1.06 -25.25
N LYS A 94 -3.15 -1.73 -26.30
CA LYS A 94 -4.36 -2.57 -26.23
C LYS A 94 -4.11 -3.93 -25.58
N ARG A 95 -2.87 -4.43 -25.53
CA ARG A 95 -2.51 -5.72 -24.91
C ARG A 95 -2.24 -5.63 -23.42
N VAL A 96 -1.92 -4.43 -22.91
CA VAL A 96 -1.77 -4.20 -21.45
C VAL A 96 -3.15 -4.23 -20.80
N LYS A 97 -3.71 -5.41 -20.65
CA LYS A 97 -4.87 -5.60 -19.79
C LYS A 97 -4.36 -5.73 -18.36
N MET A 98 -4.84 -4.87 -17.49
CA MET A 98 -4.72 -5.07 -16.04
C MET A 98 -5.20 -6.49 -15.73
N ALA A 99 -4.42 -7.22 -14.93
CA ALA A 99 -4.70 -8.61 -14.60
C ALA A 99 -6.16 -8.82 -14.19
N SER A 100 -6.92 -9.53 -15.00
CA SER A 100 -8.23 -10.05 -14.63
C SER A 100 -8.07 -11.52 -14.26
N LYS A 101 -8.98 -12.04 -13.44
CA LYS A 101 -9.01 -13.47 -13.10
C LYS A 101 -9.00 -14.39 -14.34
N ASP A 102 -9.44 -13.88 -15.48
CA ASP A 102 -9.53 -14.62 -16.74
C ASP A 102 -8.16 -14.81 -17.42
N VAL A 103 -7.15 -14.00 -17.07
CA VAL A 103 -5.77 -14.14 -17.58
C VAL A 103 -5.09 -15.37 -17.02
N TYR A 104 -5.48 -15.81 -15.82
CA TYR A 104 -4.86 -16.94 -15.10
C TYR A 104 -5.55 -18.29 -15.36
N ARG A 105 -6.53 -18.37 -16.24
CA ARG A 105 -7.20 -19.63 -16.57
C ARG A 105 -6.38 -20.45 -17.57
N GLY A 106 -5.66 -21.40 -17.03
CA GLY A 106 -5.43 -22.72 -17.56
C GLY A 106 -4.95 -22.87 -19.02
N ASP A 107 -3.97 -22.08 -19.47
CA ASP A 107 -3.26 -22.39 -20.70
C ASP A 107 -1.79 -22.69 -20.33
N GLU A 108 -1.42 -23.96 -20.32
CA GLU A 108 -0.10 -24.46 -19.89
C GLU A 108 1.08 -23.90 -20.72
N VAL A 109 0.79 -23.27 -21.84
CA VAL A 109 1.79 -22.74 -22.79
C VAL A 109 2.09 -21.25 -22.53
N LYS A 110 1.25 -20.53 -21.79
CA LYS A 110 1.43 -19.09 -21.53
C LYS A 110 2.35 -18.82 -20.36
N ARG A 111 3.37 -18.00 -20.61
CA ARG A 111 4.20 -17.43 -19.55
C ARG A 111 3.60 -16.09 -19.10
N PHE A 112 3.54 -15.87 -17.79
CA PHE A 112 3.01 -14.64 -17.21
C PHE A 112 4.11 -13.91 -16.46
N VAL A 113 4.19 -12.60 -16.64
CA VAL A 113 5.00 -11.71 -15.83
C VAL A 113 4.05 -10.87 -15.00
N SER A 114 4.23 -10.90 -13.68
CA SER A 114 3.50 -10.04 -12.74
C SER A 114 4.41 -8.94 -12.27
N ILE A 115 3.93 -7.69 -12.35
CA ILE A 115 4.61 -6.51 -11.85
C ILE A 115 3.72 -5.93 -10.76
N ASP A 116 4.26 -5.76 -9.56
CA ASP A 116 3.57 -5.12 -8.44
C ASP A 116 4.44 -4.02 -7.82
N MET A 117 3.80 -2.93 -7.42
CA MET A 117 4.47 -1.82 -6.76
C MET A 117 4.34 -1.98 -5.24
N ARG A 118 5.46 -2.24 -4.58
CA ARG A 118 5.49 -2.33 -3.11
C ARG A 118 5.02 -1.01 -2.49
N SER A 119 4.02 -1.09 -1.59
CA SER A 119 3.48 0.08 -0.87
C SER A 119 3.11 1.23 -1.82
N SER A 120 2.44 0.94 -2.93
CA SER A 120 2.23 1.85 -4.07
C SER A 120 1.82 3.28 -3.66
N ASN A 121 0.86 3.43 -2.74
CA ASN A 121 0.37 4.74 -2.32
C ASN A 121 1.50 5.58 -1.68
N TRP A 122 2.24 5.00 -0.75
CA TRP A 122 3.35 5.69 -0.07
C TRP A 122 4.51 5.99 -1.03
N THR A 123 4.80 5.05 -1.92
CA THR A 123 5.82 5.23 -2.98
C THR A 123 5.48 6.41 -3.89
N ILE A 124 4.21 6.62 -4.24
CA ILE A 124 3.77 7.79 -5.01
C ILE A 124 3.98 9.10 -4.23
N LEU A 125 3.57 9.13 -2.96
CA LEU A 125 3.77 10.31 -2.11
C LEU A 125 5.26 10.67 -2.01
N ARG A 126 6.11 9.68 -1.87
CA ARG A 126 7.56 9.85 -1.84
C ARG A 126 8.12 10.32 -3.19
N PHE A 127 7.65 9.77 -4.29
CA PHE A 127 8.07 10.17 -5.64
C PHE A 127 7.79 11.67 -5.90
N PHE A 128 6.71 12.20 -5.36
CA PHE A 128 6.37 13.61 -5.43
C PHE A 128 6.94 14.45 -4.28
N ASN A 129 7.83 13.91 -3.47
CA ASN A 129 8.43 14.55 -2.30
C ASN A 129 7.39 15.07 -1.28
N VAL A 130 6.19 14.51 -1.27
CA VAL A 130 5.18 14.80 -0.24
C VAL A 130 5.68 14.32 1.11
N VAL A 131 6.35 13.15 1.12
CA VAL A 131 7.10 12.59 2.24
C VAL A 131 8.51 12.27 1.77
N ASP A 132 9.50 12.42 2.64
CA ASP A 132 10.91 12.25 2.33
C ASP A 132 11.43 10.83 2.60
N LYS A 133 10.78 10.09 3.52
CA LYS A 133 11.20 8.78 3.99
C LYS A 133 10.24 7.69 3.51
N ASP A 134 10.68 6.43 3.60
CA ASP A 134 9.73 5.33 3.47
C ASP A 134 8.73 5.29 4.64
N TYR A 135 7.69 4.46 4.54
CA TYR A 135 6.62 4.47 5.52
C TYR A 135 7.12 4.17 6.94
N PHE A 136 7.94 3.17 7.10
CA PHE A 136 8.38 2.74 8.43
C PHE A 136 9.31 3.77 9.08
N ASP A 137 10.26 4.30 8.33
CA ASP A 137 11.16 5.35 8.82
C ASP A 137 10.41 6.66 9.13
N TYR A 138 9.33 6.94 8.38
CA TYR A 138 8.53 8.14 8.59
C TYR A 138 7.70 8.08 9.88
N ILE A 139 7.17 6.89 10.22
CA ILE A 139 6.29 6.71 11.38
C ILE A 139 7.03 6.24 12.63
N GLU A 140 8.34 5.97 12.57
CA GLU A 140 9.08 5.35 13.69
C GLU A 140 8.91 6.12 15.00
N ASP A 141 9.01 7.44 14.93
CA ASP A 141 8.89 8.33 16.09
C ASP A 141 7.48 8.90 16.28
N LYS A 142 6.51 8.51 15.44
CA LYS A 142 5.16 9.09 15.45
C LYS A 142 4.13 8.25 16.16
N PHE A 143 4.29 6.93 16.17
CA PHE A 143 3.42 6.02 16.92
C PHE A 143 4.13 5.52 18.16
N SER A 144 3.44 5.53 19.30
CA SER A 144 3.97 5.01 20.56
C SER A 144 3.99 3.47 20.59
N TYR A 145 3.12 2.81 19.81
CA TYR A 145 2.98 1.36 19.80
C TYR A 145 3.38 0.75 18.47
N ASP A 146 4.27 -0.23 18.52
CA ASP A 146 4.79 -0.93 17.34
C ASP A 146 3.71 -1.62 16.52
N ILE A 147 2.65 -2.11 17.16
CA ILE A 147 1.52 -2.73 16.48
C ILE A 147 0.83 -1.76 15.51
N LEU A 148 0.76 -0.46 15.85
CA LEU A 148 0.24 0.57 14.97
C LEU A 148 1.21 0.88 13.83
N LYS A 149 2.51 0.98 14.12
CA LYS A 149 3.58 1.19 13.12
C LYS A 149 3.55 0.11 12.04
N LYS A 150 3.43 -1.15 12.44
CA LYS A 150 3.46 -2.34 11.56
C LYS A 150 2.12 -2.62 10.89
N SER A 151 1.05 -1.91 11.27
CA SER A 151 -0.29 -2.13 10.76
C SER A 151 -0.44 -1.71 9.29
N LYS A 152 -0.76 -2.70 8.44
CA LYS A 152 -1.14 -2.43 7.05
C LYS A 152 -2.41 -1.57 6.98
N TYR A 153 -3.33 -1.77 7.93
CA TYR A 153 -4.57 -1.02 8.00
C TYR A 153 -4.30 0.47 8.27
N MET A 154 -3.47 0.80 9.27
CA MET A 154 -3.09 2.19 9.57
C MET A 154 -2.47 2.89 8.35
N ARG A 155 -1.56 2.23 7.67
CA ARG A 155 -0.98 2.76 6.42
C ARG A 155 -2.03 3.02 5.34
N GLN A 156 -3.00 2.12 5.18
CA GLN A 156 -4.07 2.29 4.21
C GLN A 156 -5.01 3.44 4.60
N VAL A 157 -5.31 3.60 5.88
CA VAL A 157 -6.15 4.69 6.38
C VAL A 157 -5.46 6.03 6.16
N ILE A 158 -4.19 6.19 6.55
CA ILE A 158 -3.40 7.41 6.30
C ILE A 158 -3.42 7.75 4.80
N CYS A 159 -3.04 6.81 3.95
CA CYS A 159 -3.04 7.04 2.50
C CYS A 159 -4.43 7.33 1.92
N GLY A 160 -5.50 6.78 2.54
CA GLY A 160 -6.88 7.04 2.16
C GLY A 160 -7.32 8.48 2.38
N HIS A 161 -6.68 9.20 3.30
CA HIS A 161 -6.92 10.63 3.55
C HIS A 161 -6.02 11.56 2.69
N LEU A 162 -5.05 11.02 1.97
CA LEU A 162 -4.04 11.79 1.23
C LEU A 162 -4.32 11.79 -0.29
N ALA A 163 -5.42 12.40 -0.71
CA ALA A 163 -5.83 12.51 -2.12
C ALA A 163 -5.81 11.16 -2.88
N PRO A 164 -6.55 10.13 -2.42
CA PRO A 164 -6.44 8.74 -2.89
C PRO A 164 -6.70 8.59 -4.40
N ASN A 165 -7.65 9.34 -4.95
CA ASN A 165 -7.97 9.29 -6.39
C ASN A 165 -6.79 9.76 -7.25
N ARG A 166 -6.05 10.75 -6.77
CA ARG A 166 -4.86 11.28 -7.43
C ARG A 166 -3.71 10.29 -7.39
N ILE A 167 -3.47 9.70 -6.21
CA ILE A 167 -2.47 8.63 -6.03
C ILE A 167 -2.76 7.46 -6.98
N VAL A 168 -4.01 7.00 -7.03
CA VAL A 168 -4.42 5.91 -7.93
C VAL A 168 -4.21 6.27 -9.39
N SER A 169 -4.53 7.49 -9.79
CA SER A 169 -4.36 7.97 -11.18
C SER A 169 -2.89 7.98 -11.61
N VAL A 170 -2.02 8.50 -10.75
CA VAL A 170 -0.55 8.50 -10.96
C VAL A 170 -0.01 7.07 -11.01
N SER A 171 -0.41 6.23 -10.05
CA SER A 171 0.00 4.81 -10.00
C SER A 171 -0.36 4.07 -11.29
N LYS A 172 -1.57 4.27 -11.81
CA LYS A 172 -1.98 3.69 -13.10
C LYS A 172 -1.09 4.14 -14.25
N GLY A 173 -0.73 5.43 -14.32
CA GLY A 173 0.17 5.96 -15.34
C GLY A 173 1.54 5.28 -15.29
N ILE A 174 2.14 5.22 -14.11
CA ILE A 174 3.44 4.56 -13.90
C ILE A 174 3.38 3.07 -14.27
N MET A 175 2.36 2.35 -13.82
CA MET A 175 2.22 0.92 -14.10
C MET A 175 1.99 0.64 -15.58
N GLN A 176 1.22 1.47 -16.28
CA GLN A 176 1.06 1.37 -17.72
C GLN A 176 2.40 1.54 -18.45
N THR A 177 3.18 2.53 -18.04
CA THR A 177 4.51 2.80 -18.59
C THR A 177 5.45 1.62 -18.38
N LEU A 178 5.52 1.08 -17.15
CA LEU A 178 6.34 -0.09 -16.84
C LEU A 178 5.92 -1.31 -17.65
N ALA A 179 4.61 -1.55 -17.80
CA ALA A 179 4.12 -2.66 -18.59
C ALA A 179 4.48 -2.51 -20.08
N CYS A 180 4.43 -1.31 -20.65
CA CYS A 180 4.89 -1.05 -22.02
C CYS A 180 6.38 -1.33 -22.17
N VAL A 181 7.21 -0.85 -21.24
CA VAL A 181 8.67 -1.08 -21.26
C VAL A 181 8.98 -2.60 -21.21
N MET A 182 8.29 -3.32 -20.33
CA MET A 182 8.49 -4.77 -20.23
C MET A 182 8.10 -5.52 -21.52
N LEU A 183 6.99 -5.14 -22.15
CA LEU A 183 6.60 -5.72 -23.44
C LEU A 183 7.64 -5.46 -24.53
N MET A 184 8.21 -4.25 -24.58
CA MET A 184 9.27 -3.93 -25.53
C MET A 184 10.51 -4.78 -25.34
N ILE A 185 10.88 -5.09 -24.08
CA ILE A 185 12.01 -5.97 -23.77
C ILE A 185 11.70 -7.40 -24.21
N MET A 186 10.49 -7.88 -23.94
CA MET A 186 10.08 -9.26 -24.24
C MET A 186 9.83 -9.53 -25.74
N ASP A 187 9.47 -8.51 -26.52
CA ASP A 187 9.25 -8.65 -27.97
C ASP A 187 10.58 -8.62 -28.78
N ASN A 188 11.72 -8.31 -28.11
CA ASN A 188 13.04 -8.29 -28.74
C ASN A 188 13.87 -9.59 -28.50
N ASP A 189 13.32 -10.56 -27.75
CA ASP A 189 13.88 -11.91 -27.55
C ASP A 189 13.09 -12.95 -28.34
#